data_85b10954bda39b477e886746c1a36b65
#
_entry.id   85b10954bda39b477e886746c1a36b65
#
_cell.length_a   1.000
_cell.length_b   1.000
_cell.length_c   1.000
_cell.angle_alpha   90.00
_cell.angle_beta   90.00
_cell.angle_gamma   90.00
#
_symmetry.space_group_name_H-M   'P 1'
#
loop_
_entity.id
_entity.type
_entity.pdbx_description
1 polymer ?
#
loop_
_entity_poly.entity_id
_entity_poly.type
_entity_poly.pdbx_seq_one_letter_code
_entity_poly.pdbx_strand_id
1 'polypeptide(L)'
;MAPRPLVLLHGLGQSPIAWQDFVSAYGAGRPMTAPWMKGLKPKDPVGFDLGDAASGVADELELQGVKQADFVGVSVGASVALRLAVERPELVGRLVLGGALVRPGRGALRMQRLAMRLVPESRLVDAGVSRPRMLAVLDALKGFDGTESLRAVAAPVLLVAGSRDKAGIVAAQELSQQLPDARLHVVDGAGALVNTESARELADLTHAFLDEPEP
;
A
#
# COMPACT_ATOMS: atom_id res chain seq x y z
N MET A 1 -27.18 0.90 0.47
CA MET A 1 -26.40 0.34 -0.66
C MET A 1 -25.58 -0.83 -0.14
N ALA A 2 -25.26 -1.83 -0.98
CA ALA A 2 -24.31 -2.87 -0.58
C ALA A 2 -22.91 -2.21 -0.37
N PRO A 3 -22.12 -2.68 0.62
CA PRO A 3 -20.80 -2.14 0.85
C PRO A 3 -19.89 -2.38 -0.37
N ARG A 4 -19.03 -1.42 -0.69
CA ARG A 4 -18.02 -1.57 -1.75
C ARG A 4 -17.08 -2.75 -1.42
N PRO A 5 -16.63 -3.53 -2.40
CA PRO A 5 -15.62 -4.54 -2.17
C PRO A 5 -14.33 -3.92 -1.64
N LEU A 6 -13.58 -4.70 -0.85
CA LEU A 6 -12.31 -4.30 -0.26
C LEU A 6 -11.15 -5.02 -0.97
N VAL A 7 -10.22 -4.25 -1.51
CA VAL A 7 -9.03 -4.75 -2.21
C VAL A 7 -7.81 -4.62 -1.31
N LEU A 8 -7.11 -5.73 -1.09
CA LEU A 8 -5.99 -5.84 -0.16
C LEU A 8 -4.67 -5.97 -0.95
N LEU A 9 -3.82 -4.94 -0.90
CA LEU A 9 -2.58 -4.86 -1.67
C LEU A 9 -1.37 -5.07 -0.76
N HIS A 10 -0.70 -6.20 -0.94
CA HIS A 10 0.41 -6.65 -0.09
C HIS A 10 1.71 -5.85 -0.27
N GLY A 11 2.60 -5.92 0.71
CA GLY A 11 3.92 -5.31 0.66
C GLY A 11 4.93 -6.10 -0.20
N LEU A 12 6.09 -5.47 -0.43
CA LEU A 12 7.22 -6.14 -1.06
C LEU A 12 7.70 -7.31 -0.19
N GLY A 13 7.89 -8.47 -0.79
CA GLY A 13 8.25 -9.72 -0.08
C GLY A 13 7.06 -10.45 0.55
N GLN A 14 5.89 -9.87 0.51
CA GLN A 14 4.66 -10.54 0.93
C GLN A 14 3.94 -11.17 -0.27
N SER A 15 2.92 -11.94 0.03
CA SER A 15 1.97 -12.51 -0.92
C SER A 15 0.54 -12.21 -0.45
N PRO A 16 -0.49 -12.48 -1.25
CA PRO A 16 -1.89 -12.35 -0.83
C PRO A 16 -2.22 -13.02 0.51
N ILE A 17 -1.52 -14.11 0.86
CA ILE A 17 -1.74 -14.83 2.13
C ILE A 17 -1.38 -13.98 3.37
N ALA A 18 -0.55 -12.94 3.21
CA ALA A 18 -0.19 -12.05 4.31
C ALA A 18 -1.39 -11.25 4.86
N TRP A 19 -2.53 -11.32 4.21
CA TRP A 19 -3.78 -10.70 4.65
C TRP A 19 -4.69 -11.64 5.44
N GLN A 20 -4.29 -12.91 5.64
CA GLN A 20 -5.16 -13.91 6.28
C GLN A 20 -5.65 -13.48 7.68
N ASP A 21 -4.75 -12.98 8.51
CA ASP A 21 -5.08 -12.55 9.88
C ASP A 21 -5.96 -11.30 9.87
N PHE A 22 -5.70 -10.35 8.95
CA PHE A 22 -6.55 -9.18 8.73
C PHE A 22 -7.98 -9.60 8.31
N VAL A 23 -8.11 -10.48 7.31
CA VAL A 23 -9.41 -10.97 6.82
C VAL A 23 -10.18 -11.68 7.94
N SER A 24 -9.47 -12.49 8.74
CA SER A 24 -10.05 -13.20 9.89
C SER A 24 -10.53 -12.21 10.97
N ALA A 25 -9.78 -11.15 11.22
CA ALA A 25 -10.12 -10.13 12.22
C ALA A 25 -11.25 -9.20 11.74
N TYR A 26 -11.24 -8.83 10.45
CA TYR A 26 -12.26 -7.96 9.85
C TYR A 26 -13.64 -8.63 9.82
N GLY A 27 -13.69 -9.94 9.60
CA GLY A 27 -14.90 -10.74 9.61
C GLY A 27 -15.69 -10.67 8.30
N ALA A 28 -16.89 -11.27 8.34
CA ALA A 28 -17.81 -11.31 7.21
C ALA A 28 -18.65 -10.02 7.12
N GLY A 29 -19.04 -9.64 5.91
CA GLY A 29 -19.93 -8.48 5.69
C GLY A 29 -19.53 -7.63 4.48
N ARG A 30 -18.31 -7.81 3.98
CA ARG A 30 -17.79 -7.09 2.80
C ARG A 30 -17.03 -8.07 1.90
N PRO A 31 -17.28 -8.10 0.58
CA PRO A 31 -16.46 -8.89 -0.33
C PRO A 31 -15.01 -8.40 -0.27
N MET A 32 -14.05 -9.31 -0.15
CA MET A 32 -12.62 -8.97 -0.12
C MET A 32 -11.87 -9.74 -1.19
N THR A 33 -10.90 -9.09 -1.81
CA THR A 33 -9.95 -9.71 -2.74
C THR A 33 -8.53 -9.24 -2.44
N ALA A 34 -7.58 -10.14 -2.58
CA ALA A 34 -6.17 -9.84 -2.40
C ALA A 34 -5.42 -10.29 -3.67
N PRO A 35 -5.36 -9.46 -4.71
CA PRO A 35 -4.72 -9.82 -5.96
C PRO A 35 -3.20 -9.86 -5.84
N TRP A 36 -2.56 -10.67 -6.68
CA TRP A 36 -1.15 -10.51 -6.98
C TRP A 36 -0.94 -9.29 -7.87
N MET A 37 -0.13 -8.36 -7.42
CA MET A 37 0.26 -7.22 -8.25
C MET A 37 1.27 -7.63 -9.33
N LYS A 38 1.09 -7.13 -10.55
CA LYS A 38 1.98 -7.37 -11.69
C LYS A 38 3.42 -6.96 -11.36
N GLY A 39 4.38 -7.83 -11.68
CA GLY A 39 5.80 -7.64 -11.36
C GLY A 39 6.21 -8.09 -9.95
N LEU A 40 5.28 -8.51 -9.08
CA LEU A 40 5.57 -8.97 -7.73
C LEU A 40 5.33 -10.47 -7.51
N LYS A 41 4.80 -11.20 -8.49
CA LYS A 41 4.71 -12.67 -8.40
C LYS A 41 6.10 -13.29 -8.35
N PRO A 42 6.30 -14.40 -7.65
CA PRO A 42 7.62 -15.05 -7.53
C PRO A 42 8.27 -15.39 -8.88
N LYS A 43 7.44 -15.70 -9.90
CA LYS A 43 7.88 -16.10 -11.25
C LYS A 43 7.91 -14.96 -12.26
N ASP A 44 7.48 -13.75 -11.87
CA ASP A 44 7.54 -12.60 -12.77
C ASP A 44 9.02 -12.27 -13.08
N PRO A 45 9.33 -11.72 -14.27
CA PRO A 45 10.65 -11.19 -14.56
C PRO A 45 11.09 -10.18 -13.51
N VAL A 46 12.41 -10.03 -13.34
CA VAL A 46 12.95 -8.98 -12.48
C VAL A 46 12.70 -7.64 -13.13
N GLY A 47 11.74 -6.91 -12.59
CA GLY A 47 11.29 -5.61 -13.05
C GLY A 47 10.02 -5.25 -12.30
N PHE A 48 9.77 -3.98 -12.11
CA PHE A 48 8.54 -3.48 -11.53
C PHE A 48 8.25 -2.10 -12.08
N ASP A 49 7.03 -1.90 -12.53
CA ASP A 49 6.49 -0.60 -12.90
C ASP A 49 5.22 -0.33 -12.08
N LEU A 50 5.15 0.86 -11.47
CA LEU A 50 4.07 1.21 -10.57
C LEU A 50 2.74 1.43 -11.32
N GLY A 51 2.79 2.02 -12.52
CA GLY A 51 1.62 2.22 -13.36
C GLY A 51 1.08 0.89 -13.89
N ASP A 52 1.97 0.01 -14.36
CA ASP A 52 1.60 -1.34 -14.78
C ASP A 52 0.94 -2.16 -13.65
N ALA A 53 1.44 -2.03 -12.43
CA ALA A 53 0.85 -2.72 -11.27
C ALA A 53 -0.53 -2.13 -10.93
N ALA A 54 -0.69 -0.81 -10.98
CA ALA A 54 -1.97 -0.14 -10.75
C ALA A 54 -2.99 -0.49 -11.85
N SER A 55 -2.59 -0.42 -13.13
CA SER A 55 -3.45 -0.81 -14.26
C SER A 55 -3.89 -2.26 -14.16
N GLY A 56 -2.99 -3.18 -13.78
CA GLY A 56 -3.35 -4.59 -13.62
C GLY A 56 -4.40 -4.82 -12.53
N VAL A 57 -4.38 -4.04 -11.45
CA VAL A 57 -5.44 -4.06 -10.41
C VAL A 57 -6.75 -3.50 -10.97
N ALA A 58 -6.69 -2.39 -11.72
CA ALA A 58 -7.88 -1.81 -12.37
C ALA A 58 -8.54 -2.79 -13.33
N ASP A 59 -7.76 -3.40 -14.22
CA ASP A 59 -8.23 -4.38 -15.21
C ASP A 59 -8.94 -5.56 -14.53
N GLU A 60 -8.38 -6.05 -13.41
CA GLU A 60 -8.99 -7.15 -12.65
C GLU A 60 -10.35 -6.76 -12.06
N LEU A 61 -10.47 -5.55 -11.51
CA LEU A 61 -11.73 -5.04 -10.99
C LEU A 61 -12.79 -4.85 -12.10
N GLU A 62 -12.39 -4.31 -13.23
CA GLU A 62 -13.27 -4.13 -14.40
C GLU A 62 -13.77 -5.48 -14.94
N LEU A 63 -12.90 -6.48 -15.05
CA LEU A 63 -13.29 -7.84 -15.45
C LEU A 63 -14.29 -8.47 -14.49
N GLN A 64 -14.22 -8.13 -13.19
CA GLN A 64 -15.18 -8.56 -12.17
C GLN A 64 -16.46 -7.69 -12.15
N GLY A 65 -16.57 -6.67 -13.00
CA GLY A 65 -17.70 -5.74 -13.03
C GLY A 65 -17.76 -4.79 -11.82
N VAL A 66 -16.65 -4.63 -11.10
CA VAL A 66 -16.53 -3.73 -9.95
C VAL A 66 -16.33 -2.29 -10.46
N LYS A 67 -17.29 -1.42 -10.16
CA LYS A 67 -17.25 -0.01 -10.57
C LYS A 67 -16.46 0.86 -9.61
N GLN A 68 -16.43 0.52 -8.34
CA GLN A 68 -15.70 1.22 -7.29
C GLN A 68 -15.39 0.25 -6.14
N ALA A 69 -14.19 0.35 -5.58
CA ALA A 69 -13.73 -0.43 -4.43
C ALA A 69 -13.05 0.45 -3.39
N ASP A 70 -12.98 -0.03 -2.15
CA ASP A 70 -12.10 0.52 -1.13
C ASP A 70 -10.80 -0.28 -1.08
N PHE A 71 -9.70 0.33 -0.69
CA PHE A 71 -8.39 -0.32 -0.73
C PHE A 71 -7.69 -0.27 0.62
N VAL A 72 -7.07 -1.37 0.98
CA VAL A 72 -6.07 -1.43 2.06
C VAL A 72 -4.74 -1.84 1.44
N GLY A 73 -3.74 -1.02 1.55
CA GLY A 73 -2.42 -1.30 1.01
C GLY A 73 -1.30 -1.10 2.02
N VAL A 74 -0.25 -1.91 1.94
CA VAL A 74 0.95 -1.74 2.76
C VAL A 74 2.21 -1.66 1.91
N SER A 75 3.14 -0.78 2.29
CA SER A 75 4.43 -0.60 1.58
C SER A 75 4.19 -0.33 0.08
N VAL A 76 4.75 -1.15 -0.83
CA VAL A 76 4.53 -1.01 -2.28
C VAL A 76 3.06 -1.11 -2.66
N GLY A 77 2.25 -1.92 -1.98
CA GLY A 77 0.81 -2.01 -2.21
C GLY A 77 0.08 -0.71 -1.90
N ALA A 78 0.52 0.03 -0.88
CA ALA A 78 0.00 1.36 -0.58
C ALA A 78 0.36 2.37 -1.70
N SER A 79 1.55 2.27 -2.27
CA SER A 79 1.96 3.12 -3.40
C SER A 79 1.18 2.79 -4.68
N VAL A 80 0.86 1.50 -4.91
CA VAL A 80 0.00 1.06 -6.03
C VAL A 80 -1.43 1.62 -5.85
N ALA A 81 -2.00 1.54 -4.65
CA ALA A 81 -3.33 2.11 -4.36
C ALA A 81 -3.38 3.62 -4.59
N LEU A 82 -2.35 4.36 -4.15
CA LEU A 82 -2.24 5.81 -4.42
C LEU A 82 -2.12 6.10 -5.91
N ARG A 83 -1.31 5.32 -6.63
CA ARG A 83 -1.17 5.47 -8.08
C ARG A 83 -2.50 5.24 -8.78
N LEU A 84 -3.24 4.22 -8.38
CA LEU A 84 -4.58 3.93 -8.90
C LEU A 84 -5.54 5.09 -8.63
N ALA A 85 -5.53 5.67 -7.42
CA ALA A 85 -6.39 6.80 -7.07
C ALA A 85 -6.10 8.07 -7.89
N VAL A 86 -4.87 8.23 -8.38
CA VAL A 86 -4.49 9.32 -9.29
C VAL A 86 -4.93 9.03 -10.72
N GLU A 87 -4.73 7.80 -11.21
CA GLU A 87 -4.99 7.46 -12.62
C GLU A 87 -6.44 7.08 -12.91
N ARG A 88 -7.11 6.47 -11.94
CA ARG A 88 -8.47 5.94 -12.06
C ARG A 88 -9.30 6.30 -10.81
N PRO A 89 -9.49 7.60 -10.52
CA PRO A 89 -10.17 8.05 -9.31
C PRO A 89 -11.59 7.50 -9.18
N GLU A 90 -12.26 7.21 -10.28
CA GLU A 90 -13.61 6.64 -10.30
C GLU A 90 -13.69 5.22 -9.73
N LEU A 91 -12.58 4.46 -9.77
CA LEU A 91 -12.50 3.11 -9.22
C LEU A 91 -12.23 3.10 -7.71
N VAL A 92 -11.81 4.23 -7.13
CA VAL A 92 -11.35 4.30 -5.74
C VAL A 92 -12.37 4.99 -4.87
N GLY A 93 -12.88 4.29 -3.85
CA GLY A 93 -13.75 4.85 -2.83
C GLY A 93 -12.95 5.48 -1.70
N ARG A 94 -12.37 4.66 -0.85
CA ARG A 94 -11.54 5.07 0.29
C ARG A 94 -10.22 4.29 0.33
N LEU A 95 -9.21 4.88 0.93
CA LEU A 95 -7.86 4.29 1.03
C LEU A 95 -7.43 4.16 2.49
N VAL A 96 -6.93 2.98 2.86
CA VAL A 96 -6.20 2.73 4.12
C VAL A 96 -4.78 2.32 3.76
N LEU A 97 -3.78 3.13 4.10
CA LEU A 97 -2.43 3.01 3.57
C LEU A 97 -1.39 2.94 4.69
N GLY A 98 -0.72 1.78 4.79
CA GLY A 98 0.38 1.55 5.70
C GLY A 98 1.74 1.66 5.02
N GLY A 99 2.62 2.57 5.48
CA GLY A 99 3.98 2.67 4.96
C GLY A 99 4.05 3.01 3.47
N ALA A 100 3.14 3.85 2.97
CA ALA A 100 3.17 4.33 1.60
C ALA A 100 4.47 5.09 1.32
N LEU A 101 5.21 4.66 0.32
CA LEU A 101 6.43 5.33 -0.11
C LEU A 101 6.08 6.28 -1.25
N VAL A 102 6.01 7.57 -0.93
CA VAL A 102 5.90 8.64 -1.91
C VAL A 102 7.20 9.43 -1.86
N ARG A 103 7.95 9.36 -2.94
CA ARG A 103 9.18 10.09 -3.21
C ARG A 103 10.10 10.33 -1.99
N PRO A 104 10.86 9.34 -1.56
CA PRO A 104 11.95 9.60 -0.63
C PRO A 104 12.89 10.62 -1.30
N GLY A 105 13.27 11.67 -0.59
CA GLY A 105 14.19 12.68 -1.11
C GLY A 105 15.43 12.04 -1.75
N ARG A 106 16.01 12.65 -2.79
CA ARG A 106 17.14 12.08 -3.57
C ARG A 106 18.29 11.57 -2.68
N GLY A 107 18.55 12.25 -1.55
CA GLY A 107 19.55 11.81 -0.56
C GLY A 107 19.12 10.56 0.21
N ALA A 108 17.87 10.47 0.65
CA ALA A 108 17.34 9.32 1.35
C ALA A 108 17.33 8.06 0.47
N LEU A 109 16.96 8.18 -0.82
CA LEU A 109 17.05 7.09 -1.80
C LEU A 109 18.48 6.59 -2.02
N ARG A 110 19.46 7.51 -2.10
CA ARG A 110 20.88 7.11 -2.22
C ARG A 110 21.35 6.35 -0.99
N MET A 111 21.03 6.83 0.20
CA MET A 111 21.35 6.14 1.46
C MET A 111 20.62 4.80 1.57
N GLN A 112 19.33 4.73 1.23
CA GLN A 112 18.56 3.49 1.24
C GLN A 112 19.13 2.45 0.27
N ARG A 113 19.51 2.86 -0.95
CA ARG A 113 20.19 1.97 -1.92
C ARG A 113 21.54 1.49 -1.41
N LEU A 114 22.32 2.36 -0.76
CA LEU A 114 23.60 1.97 -0.17
C LEU A 114 23.40 0.99 0.99
N ALA A 115 22.45 1.28 1.88
CA ALA A 115 22.11 0.39 2.98
C ALA A 115 21.62 -0.99 2.47
N MET A 116 20.80 -1.02 1.39
CA MET A 116 20.35 -2.26 0.79
C MET A 116 21.49 -3.11 0.20
N ARG A 117 22.58 -2.49 -0.26
CA ARG A 117 23.77 -3.24 -0.71
C ARG A 117 24.47 -3.97 0.43
N LEU A 118 24.32 -3.47 1.66
CA LEU A 118 24.94 -4.02 2.87
C LEU A 118 24.04 -5.08 3.56
N VAL A 119 22.76 -5.20 3.17
CA VAL A 119 21.89 -6.24 3.72
C VAL A 119 22.34 -7.60 3.21
N PRO A 120 22.62 -8.58 4.09
CA PRO A 120 22.96 -9.93 3.67
C PRO A 120 21.86 -10.56 2.82
N GLU A 121 22.24 -11.29 1.77
CA GLU A 121 21.28 -11.90 0.83
C GLU A 121 20.37 -12.91 1.54
N SER A 122 20.87 -13.62 2.55
CA SER A 122 20.08 -14.52 3.38
C SER A 122 18.86 -13.82 4.01
N ARG A 123 19.02 -12.59 4.53
CA ARG A 123 17.90 -11.83 5.10
C ARG A 123 16.88 -11.40 4.05
N LEU A 124 17.30 -11.17 2.82
CA LEU A 124 16.39 -10.85 1.71
C LEU A 124 15.60 -12.07 1.27
N VAL A 125 16.28 -13.23 1.21
CA VAL A 125 15.65 -14.52 0.90
C VAL A 125 14.64 -14.90 1.98
N ASP A 126 14.99 -14.74 3.26
CA ASP A 126 14.08 -14.96 4.39
C ASP A 126 12.85 -14.03 4.32
N ALA A 127 13.03 -12.82 3.79
CA ALA A 127 11.93 -11.88 3.52
C ALA A 127 11.21 -12.14 2.19
N GLY A 128 11.53 -13.23 1.47
CA GLY A 128 10.89 -13.58 0.19
C GLY A 128 11.20 -12.64 -0.98
N VAL A 129 12.28 -11.85 -0.90
CA VAL A 129 12.64 -10.84 -1.90
C VAL A 129 14.06 -11.04 -2.41
N SER A 130 14.25 -10.96 -3.73
CA SER A 130 15.60 -10.84 -4.30
C SER A 130 16.08 -9.38 -4.29
N ARG A 131 17.38 -9.17 -4.11
CA ARG A 131 17.98 -7.82 -4.17
C ARG A 131 17.68 -7.09 -5.50
N PRO A 132 17.76 -7.72 -6.68
CA PRO A 132 17.38 -7.07 -7.93
C PRO A 132 15.93 -6.58 -7.94
N ARG A 133 14.99 -7.38 -7.42
CA ARG A 133 13.57 -6.98 -7.35
C ARG A 133 13.35 -5.82 -6.39
N MET A 134 13.99 -5.83 -5.24
CA MET A 134 13.92 -4.71 -4.30
C MET A 134 14.43 -3.41 -4.93
N LEU A 135 15.56 -3.47 -5.65
CA LEU A 135 16.10 -2.30 -6.35
C LEU A 135 15.17 -1.82 -7.46
N ALA A 136 14.54 -2.73 -8.22
CA ALA A 136 13.57 -2.39 -9.25
C ALA A 136 12.35 -1.66 -8.67
N VAL A 137 11.80 -2.13 -7.54
CA VAL A 137 10.69 -1.45 -6.84
C VAL A 137 11.11 -0.06 -6.37
N LEU A 138 12.29 0.07 -5.72
CA LEU A 138 12.81 1.38 -5.29
C LEU A 138 13.03 2.34 -6.46
N ASP A 139 13.41 1.83 -7.62
CA ASP A 139 13.59 2.65 -8.83
C ASP A 139 12.26 3.10 -9.42
N ALA A 140 11.25 2.22 -9.45
CA ALA A 140 9.90 2.56 -9.91
C ALA A 140 9.25 3.65 -9.03
N LEU A 141 9.46 3.59 -7.71
CA LEU A 141 8.94 4.59 -6.78
C LEU A 141 9.56 5.98 -6.95
N LYS A 142 10.74 6.12 -7.59
CA LYS A 142 11.32 7.43 -7.92
C LYS A 142 10.53 8.18 -9.00
N GLY A 143 9.93 7.45 -9.92
CA GLY A 143 9.16 8.00 -11.04
C GLY A 143 7.81 8.57 -10.63
N PHE A 144 7.35 8.27 -9.42
CA PHE A 144 6.11 8.82 -8.91
C PHE A 144 6.34 10.24 -8.39
N ASP A 145 6.36 11.22 -9.31
CA ASP A 145 6.40 12.66 -8.98
C ASP A 145 5.02 13.11 -8.51
N GLY A 146 4.75 12.80 -7.23
CA GLY A 146 3.40 12.85 -6.69
C GLY A 146 2.90 14.21 -6.25
N THR A 147 3.72 15.29 -6.24
CA THR A 147 3.32 16.51 -5.52
C THR A 147 2.08 17.18 -6.11
N GLU A 148 1.95 17.24 -7.44
CA GLU A 148 0.72 17.76 -8.08
C GLU A 148 -0.35 16.67 -8.18
N SER A 149 0.04 15.44 -8.45
CA SER A 149 -0.87 14.29 -8.60
C SER A 149 -1.56 13.91 -7.28
N LEU A 150 -0.88 14.04 -6.13
CA LEU A 150 -1.47 13.73 -4.82
C LEU A 150 -2.59 14.70 -4.43
N ARG A 151 -2.52 15.94 -4.89
CA ARG A 151 -3.59 16.92 -4.68
C ARG A 151 -4.86 16.59 -5.46
N ALA A 152 -4.76 15.77 -6.49
CA ALA A 152 -5.88 15.30 -7.29
C ALA A 152 -6.56 14.05 -6.69
N VAL A 153 -6.01 13.45 -5.63
CA VAL A 153 -6.63 12.31 -4.95
C VAL A 153 -7.88 12.78 -4.22
N ALA A 154 -9.03 12.45 -4.78
CA ALA A 154 -10.34 12.84 -4.22
C ALA A 154 -10.81 11.87 -3.11
N ALA A 155 -10.29 10.65 -3.09
CA ALA A 155 -10.66 9.64 -2.11
C ALA A 155 -10.16 10.01 -0.71
N PRO A 156 -10.99 9.87 0.35
CA PRO A 156 -10.53 9.97 1.73
C PRO A 156 -9.46 8.94 2.05
N VAL A 157 -8.42 9.34 2.79
CA VAL A 157 -7.25 8.48 3.09
C VAL A 157 -7.03 8.36 4.59
N LEU A 158 -6.95 7.15 5.10
CA LEU A 158 -6.41 6.82 6.39
C LEU A 158 -4.97 6.32 6.23
N LEU A 159 -4.02 7.10 6.69
CA LEU A 159 -2.62 6.69 6.78
C LEU A 159 -2.40 5.97 8.09
N VAL A 160 -1.71 4.82 8.04
CA VAL A 160 -1.43 4.01 9.24
C VAL A 160 0.08 3.79 9.34
N ALA A 161 0.66 4.04 10.49
CA ALA A 161 2.08 3.81 10.75
C ALA A 161 2.27 3.10 12.09
N GLY A 162 3.22 2.17 12.17
CA GLY A 162 3.57 1.56 13.45
C GLY A 162 4.45 2.45 14.30
N SER A 163 4.26 2.47 15.62
CA SER A 163 5.00 3.37 16.53
C SER A 163 6.50 3.07 16.59
N ARG A 164 6.92 1.85 16.20
CA ARG A 164 8.33 1.45 16.09
C ARG A 164 8.97 1.85 14.76
N ASP A 165 8.18 2.19 13.74
CA ASP A 165 8.67 2.67 12.43
C ASP A 165 8.74 4.20 12.40
N LYS A 166 9.78 4.77 13.00
CA LYS A 166 9.97 6.23 13.07
C LYS A 166 10.06 6.88 11.69
N ALA A 167 10.68 6.20 10.72
CA ALA A 167 10.78 6.71 9.36
C ALA A 167 9.43 6.69 8.64
N GLY A 168 8.64 5.63 8.85
CA GLY A 168 7.28 5.51 8.33
C GLY A 168 6.34 6.58 8.89
N ILE A 169 6.45 6.91 10.18
CA ILE A 169 5.67 8.00 10.79
C ILE A 169 5.96 9.34 10.10
N VAL A 170 7.24 9.68 9.93
CA VAL A 170 7.65 10.93 9.26
C VAL A 170 7.12 10.97 7.82
N ALA A 171 7.29 9.88 7.08
CA ALA A 171 6.79 9.78 5.71
C ALA A 171 5.26 9.91 5.63
N ALA A 172 4.53 9.30 6.57
CA ALA A 172 3.08 9.41 6.64
C ALA A 172 2.62 10.84 7.00
N GLN A 173 3.33 11.53 7.89
CA GLN A 173 3.09 12.94 8.20
C GLN A 173 3.30 13.85 6.99
N GLU A 174 4.38 13.66 6.24
CA GLU A 174 4.66 14.40 5.01
C GLU A 174 3.60 14.14 3.95
N LEU A 175 3.16 12.88 3.81
CA LEU A 175 2.13 12.48 2.87
C LEU A 175 0.76 13.09 3.24
N SER A 176 0.40 13.10 4.53
CA SER A 176 -0.87 13.68 5.00
C SER A 176 -1.00 15.17 4.69
N GLN A 177 0.11 15.90 4.58
CA GLN A 177 0.11 17.33 4.23
C GLN A 177 -0.08 17.58 2.72
N GLN A 178 0.09 16.54 1.90
CA GLN A 178 0.00 16.62 0.44
C GLN A 178 -1.35 16.13 -0.09
N LEU A 179 -2.06 15.32 0.69
CA LEU A 179 -3.37 14.78 0.35
C LEU A 179 -4.48 15.72 0.84
N PRO A 180 -5.55 15.96 0.04
CA PRO A 180 -6.65 16.87 0.43
C PRO A 180 -7.43 16.42 1.66
N ASP A 181 -7.73 15.12 1.77
CA ASP A 181 -8.46 14.50 2.87
C ASP A 181 -7.69 13.29 3.38
N ALA A 182 -6.75 13.53 4.31
CA ALA A 182 -5.94 12.47 4.90
C ALA A 182 -5.84 12.61 6.41
N ARG A 183 -5.94 11.47 7.10
CA ARG A 183 -5.75 11.35 8.55
C ARG A 183 -4.63 10.36 8.80
N LEU A 184 -3.85 10.59 9.85
CA LEU A 184 -2.80 9.67 10.29
C LEU A 184 -3.18 9.02 11.63
N HIS A 185 -3.08 7.70 11.68
CA HIS A 185 -3.16 6.92 12.89
C HIS A 185 -1.85 6.17 13.15
N VAL A 186 -1.37 6.20 14.39
CA VAL A 186 -0.14 5.49 14.78
C VAL A 186 -0.53 4.30 15.67
N VAL A 187 -0.26 3.09 15.17
CA VAL A 187 -0.52 1.82 15.86
C VAL A 187 0.59 1.55 16.86
N ASP A 188 0.24 1.43 18.14
CA ASP A 188 1.26 1.20 19.17
C ASP A 188 1.87 -0.19 19.09
N GLY A 189 3.17 -0.29 19.34
CA GLY A 189 3.92 -1.55 19.31
C GLY A 189 4.10 -2.18 17.92
N ALA A 190 3.53 -1.62 16.84
CA ALA A 190 3.74 -2.13 15.48
C ALA A 190 5.00 -1.53 14.82
N GLY A 191 5.57 -2.27 13.88
CA GLY A 191 6.62 -1.81 12.96
C GLY A 191 6.04 -1.42 11.61
N ALA A 192 6.83 -1.61 10.55
CA ALA A 192 6.48 -1.17 9.19
C ALA A 192 5.39 -2.03 8.51
N LEU A 193 5.24 -3.30 8.91
CA LEU A 193 4.30 -4.25 8.31
C LEU A 193 3.06 -4.41 9.20
N VAL A 194 2.28 -3.33 9.32
CA VAL A 194 1.09 -3.28 10.19
C VAL A 194 0.05 -4.37 9.88
N ASN A 195 0.00 -4.85 8.63
CA ASN A 195 -0.93 -5.90 8.21
C ASN A 195 -0.64 -7.27 8.82
N THR A 196 0.60 -7.52 9.23
CA THR A 196 1.01 -8.79 9.88
C THR A 196 1.37 -8.59 11.34
N GLU A 197 1.88 -7.42 11.72
CA GLU A 197 2.30 -7.13 13.10
C GLU A 197 1.14 -6.71 14.01
N SER A 198 0.08 -6.11 13.44
CA SER A 198 -1.11 -5.62 14.16
C SER A 198 -2.37 -5.77 13.31
N ALA A 199 -2.57 -6.96 12.74
CA ALA A 199 -3.64 -7.24 11.79
C ALA A 199 -5.04 -6.92 12.35
N ARG A 200 -5.30 -7.24 13.63
CA ARG A 200 -6.57 -6.95 14.28
C ARG A 200 -6.82 -5.44 14.41
N GLU A 201 -5.84 -4.69 14.90
CA GLU A 201 -5.98 -3.24 15.06
C GLU A 201 -6.14 -2.54 13.70
N LEU A 202 -5.40 -3.00 12.69
CA LEU A 202 -5.58 -2.51 11.31
C LEU A 202 -7.00 -2.82 10.79
N ALA A 203 -7.54 -3.99 11.09
CA ALA A 203 -8.91 -4.35 10.69
C ALA A 203 -9.95 -3.46 11.40
N ASP A 204 -9.81 -3.24 12.71
CA ASP A 204 -10.70 -2.39 13.50
C ASP A 204 -10.67 -0.93 13.00
N LEU A 205 -9.49 -0.38 12.74
CA LEU A 205 -9.29 0.95 12.16
C LEU A 205 -9.90 1.06 10.76
N THR A 206 -9.68 0.05 9.93
CA THR A 206 -10.25 -0.01 8.58
C THR A 206 -11.78 -0.03 8.63
N HIS A 207 -12.35 -0.86 9.50
CA HIS A 207 -13.80 -0.95 9.67
C HIS A 207 -14.39 0.39 10.10
N ALA A 208 -13.83 1.00 11.15
CA ALA A 208 -14.28 2.30 11.65
C ALA A 208 -14.22 3.39 10.56
N PHE A 209 -13.12 3.44 9.80
CA PHE A 209 -12.94 4.44 8.74
C PHE A 209 -13.86 4.23 7.54
N LEU A 210 -14.10 2.98 7.14
CA LEU A 210 -14.95 2.67 5.99
C LEU A 210 -16.45 2.81 6.28
N ASP A 211 -16.84 2.76 7.55
CA ASP A 211 -18.25 2.94 7.98
C ASP A 211 -18.61 4.41 8.27
N GLU A 212 -17.67 5.34 8.20
CA GLU A 212 -17.97 6.76 8.29
C GLU A 212 -18.92 7.19 7.16
N PRO A 213 -19.86 8.13 7.41
CA PRO A 213 -20.67 8.70 6.34
C PRO A 213 -19.82 9.26 5.21
N GLU A 214 -20.31 9.17 3.99
CA GLU A 214 -19.68 9.89 2.87
C GLU A 214 -19.85 11.41 3.08
N PRO A 215 -18.80 12.22 2.79
CA PRO A 215 -18.85 13.65 2.98
C PRO A 215 -19.88 14.34 2.06
#